data_ff142626b0b2a2148c89529cf4eb7fa4
#
_entry.id   ff142626b0b2a2148c89529cf4eb7fa4
#
_cell.length_a   1.000
_cell.length_b   1.000
_cell.length_c   1.000
_cell.angle_alpha   90.00
_cell.angle_beta   90.00
_cell.angle_gamma   90.00
#
_symmetry.space_group_name_H-M   'P 1'
#
loop_
_entity.id
_entity.type
_entity.pdbx_description
1 polymer ?
#
loop_
_entity_poly.entity_id
_entity_poly.type
_entity_poly.pdbx_seq_one_letter_code
_entity_poly.pdbx_strand_id
1 'polypeptide(L)'
;MQQAVKPPTKLVDSLKKLNRYLRDYKGIIFLGALFLTASNFFLLWIPVLIRRTMDEVELLGEEYQREFYSVFEILFSSEAGTILAWNSLLLIGTVVMYGILLFATRQTLIVSSRKIEFDIRNRVMDKLLTLPQRYFAANSTGEIYVRATEDVSRVREYFGPVLMYTINTFTRAGFIITMMIIVNPRLTFWALIPLPFLSAFAYWVSGFINKYQIIIQEQYSRIAGRAQETFSSIRLIKAYNREDYEQKRFEKESESYRVKKLRLDLVESLFHPTLNLLIGISVVIVVWQGGKMVIDGLITVGNIAEFVIYVAYLTWPVASLGYTVNTLQKSLASWERINTVLSEEIAIKNGKNTKETEAPPRGEIVFEKVSFKYPGAEEFALRNLNFKIEAGSNVAFVGRTGAGKTSLVNLIPRLFDPDEGAIYIDGKNVKEWDVAQLRKAIGYVPQETFLFSNTIKENIAFGVESAEMKEIEKAAESAQVLENILEFEKKFETIVGERGITLSGGQKQRTAIARALIKKPAIVILDDSLSAVDTKTEDAILEHLRNSLSDKTTIMISHRISTVKNADTIFYIENGSIVEMGTHYDLVEKEGRYSRMYHKQLLEQELAQI
;
A
#
# COMPACT_ATOMS: atom_id res chain seq x y z
N MET A 1 -14.41 16.72 7.51
CA MET A 1 -13.44 17.78 7.89
C MET A 1 -12.09 17.44 7.29
N GLN A 2 -11.62 18.23 6.35
CA GLN A 2 -10.28 18.10 5.76
C GLN A 2 -9.27 18.41 6.86
N GLN A 3 -8.51 17.39 7.30
CA GLN A 3 -7.32 17.67 8.10
C GLN A 3 -6.40 18.55 7.25
N ALA A 4 -6.05 19.71 7.79
CA ALA A 4 -5.09 20.62 7.19
C ALA A 4 -3.80 19.85 6.89
N VAL A 5 -3.53 19.64 5.60
CA VAL A 5 -2.26 19.09 5.11
C VAL A 5 -1.18 20.02 5.63
N LYS A 6 -0.34 19.53 6.53
CA LYS A 6 0.87 20.27 6.97
C LYS A 6 1.61 20.73 5.72
N PRO A 7 2.12 21.99 5.71
CA PRO A 7 2.84 22.51 4.56
C PRO A 7 3.98 21.56 4.18
N PRO A 8 4.27 21.41 2.89
CA PRO A 8 5.24 20.45 2.40
C PRO A 8 6.57 20.68 3.14
N THR A 9 7.04 19.65 3.81
CA THR A 9 8.41 19.62 4.34
C THR A 9 9.33 20.02 3.19
N LYS A 10 10.29 20.92 3.43
CA LYS A 10 11.18 21.41 2.38
C LYS A 10 11.72 20.20 1.61
N LEU A 11 11.63 20.22 0.29
CA LEU A 11 12.05 19.16 -0.65
C LEU A 11 13.40 18.52 -0.24
N VAL A 12 14.29 19.34 0.29
CA VAL A 12 15.61 18.96 0.81
C VAL A 12 15.53 17.99 2.00
N ASP A 13 14.56 18.15 2.90
CA ASP A 13 14.43 17.29 4.09
C ASP A 13 13.86 15.92 3.71
N SER A 14 12.93 15.87 2.78
CA SER A 14 12.40 14.62 2.24
C SER A 14 13.48 13.84 1.49
N LEU A 15 14.30 14.52 0.67
CA LEU A 15 15.46 13.93 0.00
C LEU A 15 16.52 13.41 0.99
N LYS A 16 16.84 14.16 2.06
CA LYS A 16 17.79 13.70 3.08
C LYS A 16 17.32 12.42 3.77
N LYS A 17 16.03 12.32 4.10
CA LYS A 17 15.47 11.11 4.72
C LYS A 17 15.48 9.91 3.76
N LEU A 18 15.15 10.13 2.49
CA LEU A 18 15.23 9.12 1.44
C LEU A 18 16.67 8.63 1.23
N ASN A 19 17.62 9.56 1.14
CA ASN A 19 19.03 9.24 0.90
C ASN A 19 19.66 8.40 2.02
N ARG A 20 19.04 8.35 3.21
CA ARG A 20 19.48 7.44 4.28
C ARG A 20 19.41 5.98 3.85
N TYR A 21 18.41 5.58 3.06
CA TYR A 21 18.30 4.22 2.54
C TYR A 21 19.37 3.89 1.49
N LEU A 22 19.89 4.89 0.77
CA LEU A 22 21.02 4.68 -0.15
C LEU A 22 22.30 4.27 0.57
N ARG A 23 22.44 4.62 1.85
CA ARG A 23 23.68 4.38 2.61
C ARG A 23 24.02 2.90 2.72
N ASP A 24 23.00 2.06 2.89
CA ASP A 24 23.17 0.62 3.07
C ASP A 24 23.52 -0.07 1.74
N TYR A 25 23.16 0.56 0.61
CA TYR A 25 23.37 0.04 -0.75
C TYR A 25 24.40 0.85 -1.56
N LYS A 26 25.13 1.78 -0.92
CA LYS A 26 26.05 2.73 -1.59
C LYS A 26 27.08 2.07 -2.51
N GLY A 27 27.63 0.90 -2.12
CA GLY A 27 28.63 0.19 -2.92
C GLY A 27 28.06 -0.36 -4.22
N ILE A 28 26.88 -0.96 -4.16
CA ILE A 28 26.22 -1.53 -5.35
C ILE A 28 25.72 -0.41 -6.28
N ILE A 29 25.21 0.68 -5.71
CA ILE A 29 24.76 1.85 -6.47
C ILE A 29 25.94 2.55 -7.16
N PHE A 30 27.06 2.71 -6.46
CA PHE A 30 28.29 3.25 -7.03
C PHE A 30 28.82 2.38 -8.19
N LEU A 31 28.84 1.04 -7.99
CA LEU A 31 29.22 0.10 -9.03
C LEU A 31 28.30 0.19 -10.26
N GLY A 32 26.99 0.33 -10.03
CA GLY A 32 26.01 0.52 -11.08
C GLY A 32 26.19 1.83 -11.85
N ALA A 33 26.53 2.92 -11.15
CA ALA A 33 26.87 4.19 -11.76
C ALA A 33 28.16 4.09 -12.60
N LEU A 34 29.15 3.36 -12.12
CA LEU A 34 30.39 3.08 -12.85
C LEU A 34 30.10 2.29 -14.14
N PHE A 35 29.33 1.19 -14.07
CA PHE A 35 28.94 0.41 -15.24
C PHE A 35 28.17 1.25 -16.26
N LEU A 36 27.25 2.11 -15.79
CA LEU A 36 26.48 3.00 -16.66
C LEU A 36 27.39 4.02 -17.37
N THR A 37 28.33 4.62 -16.62
CA THR A 37 29.29 5.57 -17.18
C THR A 37 30.21 4.89 -18.20
N ALA A 38 30.69 3.69 -17.86
CA ALA A 38 31.49 2.88 -18.77
C ALA A 38 30.70 2.46 -20.03
N SER A 39 29.42 2.07 -19.88
CA SER A 39 28.57 1.76 -21.03
C SER A 39 28.41 2.96 -21.98
N ASN A 40 28.17 4.16 -21.42
CA ASN A 40 28.08 5.37 -22.22
C ASN A 40 29.41 5.71 -22.92
N PHE A 41 30.54 5.42 -22.32
CA PHE A 41 31.85 5.57 -22.96
C PHE A 41 31.97 4.64 -24.19
N PHE A 42 31.63 3.34 -24.06
CA PHE A 42 31.65 2.43 -25.22
C PHE A 42 30.64 2.84 -26.31
N LEU A 43 29.48 3.39 -25.94
CA LEU A 43 28.49 3.87 -26.88
C LEU A 43 29.07 4.97 -27.81
N LEU A 44 29.96 5.82 -27.28
CA LEU A 44 30.59 6.89 -28.04
C LEU A 44 31.60 6.41 -29.09
N TRP A 45 32.17 5.23 -28.88
CA TRP A 45 33.11 4.65 -29.86
C TRP A 45 32.43 4.19 -31.14
N ILE A 46 31.10 3.92 -31.08
CA ILE A 46 30.33 3.47 -32.25
C ILE A 46 30.38 4.53 -33.38
N PRO A 47 30.02 5.82 -33.15
CA PRO A 47 30.13 6.85 -34.17
C PRO A 47 31.58 7.08 -34.67
N VAL A 48 32.56 6.99 -33.76
CA VAL A 48 33.99 7.15 -34.11
C VAL A 48 34.45 6.03 -35.06
N LEU A 49 34.07 4.77 -34.76
CA LEU A 49 34.41 3.64 -35.63
C LEU A 49 33.69 3.73 -36.98
N ILE A 50 32.43 4.17 -37.00
CA ILE A 50 31.70 4.42 -38.26
C ILE A 50 32.38 5.50 -39.08
N ARG A 51 32.75 6.65 -38.47
CA ARG A 51 33.52 7.68 -39.11
C ARG A 51 34.79 7.11 -39.75
N ARG A 52 35.62 6.44 -38.94
CA ARG A 52 36.88 5.85 -39.39
C ARG A 52 36.68 4.92 -40.57
N THR A 53 35.68 4.06 -40.51
CA THR A 53 35.36 3.14 -41.61
C THR A 53 34.96 3.90 -42.89
N MET A 54 34.16 5.00 -42.76
CA MET A 54 33.75 5.80 -43.91
C MET A 54 34.93 6.55 -44.53
N ASP A 55 35.80 7.15 -43.72
CA ASP A 55 36.98 7.86 -44.18
C ASP A 55 37.95 6.89 -44.88
N GLU A 56 38.13 5.67 -44.36
CA GLU A 56 38.96 4.63 -44.99
C GLU A 56 38.34 4.11 -46.31
N VAL A 57 37.02 3.95 -46.40
CA VAL A 57 36.32 3.57 -47.65
C VAL A 57 36.47 4.63 -48.71
N GLU A 58 36.41 5.93 -48.34
CA GLU A 58 36.61 7.05 -49.27
C GLU A 58 38.00 7.02 -49.86
N LEU A 59 39.04 6.87 -49.04
CA LEU A 59 40.46 6.75 -49.49
C LEU A 59 40.70 5.54 -50.40
N LEU A 60 40.16 4.40 -50.03
CA LEU A 60 40.29 3.17 -50.83
C LEU A 60 39.50 3.26 -52.14
N GLY A 61 38.34 3.96 -52.15
CA GLY A 61 37.52 4.16 -53.34
C GLY A 61 38.25 4.98 -54.42
N GLU A 62 39.07 5.96 -54.04
CA GLU A 62 39.92 6.71 -54.96
C GLU A 62 41.03 5.82 -55.56
N GLU A 63 41.56 4.87 -54.82
CA GLU A 63 42.62 3.98 -55.29
C GLU A 63 42.07 2.83 -56.17
N TYR A 64 40.91 2.29 -55.89
CA TYR A 64 40.29 1.17 -56.62
C TYR A 64 39.38 1.57 -57.77
N GLN A 65 39.10 2.87 -58.03
CA GLN A 65 38.33 3.33 -59.21
C GLN A 65 38.96 2.98 -60.55
N ARG A 66 40.20 2.49 -60.57
CA ARG A 66 40.94 2.17 -61.82
C ARG A 66 40.79 0.69 -62.24
N GLU A 67 40.23 -0.23 -61.45
CA GLU A 67 40.09 -1.65 -61.83
C GLU A 67 38.72 -2.20 -61.45
N PHE A 68 38.01 -2.89 -62.36
CA PHE A 68 36.72 -3.54 -62.16
C PHE A 68 36.92 -4.82 -61.35
N TYR A 69 36.98 -4.73 -60.01
CA TYR A 69 36.89 -5.91 -59.10
C TYR A 69 35.45 -6.18 -58.71
N SER A 70 35.09 -7.50 -58.56
CA SER A 70 33.79 -7.85 -57.97
C SER A 70 33.77 -7.45 -56.49
N VAL A 71 32.61 -7.02 -55.97
CA VAL A 71 32.41 -6.65 -54.55
C VAL A 71 32.92 -7.75 -53.62
N PHE A 72 32.85 -9.01 -54.06
CA PHE A 72 33.30 -10.18 -53.30
C PHE A 72 34.84 -10.27 -53.22
N GLU A 73 35.58 -9.92 -54.28
CA GLU A 73 37.04 -9.89 -54.28
C GLU A 73 37.57 -8.75 -53.42
N ILE A 74 36.93 -7.60 -53.43
CA ILE A 74 37.29 -6.47 -52.58
C ILE A 74 37.10 -6.82 -51.08
N LEU A 75 36.04 -7.51 -50.72
CA LEU A 75 35.76 -7.87 -49.34
C LEU A 75 36.66 -8.97 -48.76
N PHE A 76 37.11 -9.92 -49.53
CA PHE A 76 37.79 -11.14 -49.01
C PHE A 76 39.24 -11.34 -49.41
N SER A 77 39.77 -10.60 -50.39
CA SER A 77 41.13 -10.81 -50.90
C SER A 77 42.01 -9.57 -50.92
N SER A 78 41.48 -8.37 -50.57
CA SER A 78 42.25 -7.14 -50.60
C SER A 78 42.63 -6.65 -49.20
N GLU A 79 43.69 -5.82 -49.14
CA GLU A 79 44.07 -5.11 -47.90
C GLU A 79 42.90 -4.26 -47.37
N ALA A 80 42.10 -3.68 -48.25
CA ALA A 80 40.87 -2.99 -47.98
C ALA A 80 39.82 -3.88 -47.25
N GLY A 81 39.62 -5.10 -47.74
CA GLY A 81 38.71 -6.06 -47.11
C GLY A 81 39.12 -6.42 -45.68
N THR A 82 40.43 -6.55 -45.45
CA THR A 82 40.97 -6.84 -44.10
C THR A 82 40.72 -5.67 -43.13
N ILE A 83 40.91 -4.41 -43.57
CA ILE A 83 40.66 -3.22 -42.76
C ILE A 83 39.18 -3.09 -42.43
N LEU A 84 38.29 -3.28 -43.41
CA LEU A 84 36.83 -3.23 -43.20
C LEU A 84 36.35 -4.35 -42.26
N ALA A 85 36.89 -5.58 -42.41
CA ALA A 85 36.58 -6.69 -41.50
C ALA A 85 37.02 -6.39 -40.07
N TRP A 86 38.22 -5.82 -39.88
CA TRP A 86 38.74 -5.45 -38.56
C TRP A 86 37.90 -4.35 -37.90
N ASN A 87 37.55 -3.28 -38.63
CA ASN A 87 36.68 -2.22 -38.10
C ASN A 87 35.28 -2.74 -37.77
N SER A 88 34.74 -3.65 -38.59
CA SER A 88 33.45 -4.30 -38.30
C SER A 88 33.51 -5.18 -37.03
N LEU A 89 34.60 -5.92 -36.84
CA LEU A 89 34.81 -6.72 -35.62
C LEU A 89 34.94 -5.82 -34.40
N LEU A 90 35.66 -4.71 -34.48
CA LEU A 90 35.77 -3.74 -33.39
C LEU A 90 34.41 -3.10 -33.07
N LEU A 91 33.61 -2.79 -34.10
CA LEU A 91 32.26 -2.26 -33.92
C LEU A 91 31.36 -3.27 -33.15
N ILE A 92 31.36 -4.55 -33.60
CA ILE A 92 30.62 -5.61 -32.94
C ILE A 92 31.09 -5.77 -31.50
N GLY A 93 32.40 -5.82 -31.26
CA GLY A 93 32.97 -5.92 -29.90
C GLY A 93 32.54 -4.76 -28.99
N THR A 94 32.54 -3.54 -29.55
CA THR A 94 32.10 -2.33 -28.83
C THR A 94 30.61 -2.37 -28.47
N VAL A 95 29.75 -2.80 -29.41
CA VAL A 95 28.30 -2.96 -29.16
C VAL A 95 28.03 -4.05 -28.14
N VAL A 96 28.75 -5.18 -28.22
CA VAL A 96 28.61 -6.29 -27.23
C VAL A 96 29.06 -5.79 -25.85
N MET A 97 30.19 -5.10 -25.73
CA MET A 97 30.66 -4.57 -24.45
C MET A 97 29.69 -3.54 -23.88
N TYR A 98 29.17 -2.63 -24.71
CA TYR A 98 28.08 -1.72 -24.31
C TYR A 98 26.87 -2.48 -23.74
N GLY A 99 26.42 -3.55 -24.41
CA GLY A 99 25.30 -4.37 -23.98
C GLY A 99 25.55 -5.07 -22.64
N ILE A 100 26.74 -5.66 -22.45
CA ILE A 100 27.15 -6.32 -21.20
C ILE A 100 27.15 -5.30 -20.04
N LEU A 101 27.75 -4.13 -20.24
CA LEU A 101 27.81 -3.10 -19.21
C LEU A 101 26.43 -2.51 -18.89
N LEU A 102 25.56 -2.37 -19.88
CA LEU A 102 24.17 -1.94 -19.69
C LEU A 102 23.37 -2.99 -18.90
N PHE A 103 23.58 -4.27 -19.20
CA PHE A 103 23.00 -5.38 -18.41
C PHE A 103 23.49 -5.32 -16.96
N ALA A 104 24.81 -5.19 -16.73
CA ALA A 104 25.39 -5.06 -15.39
C ALA A 104 24.84 -3.84 -14.63
N THR A 105 24.61 -2.72 -15.32
CA THR A 105 23.95 -1.53 -14.75
C THR A 105 22.56 -1.86 -14.23
N ARG A 106 21.76 -2.58 -15.02
CA ARG A 106 20.41 -2.98 -14.59
C ARG A 106 20.44 -3.95 -13.41
N GLN A 107 21.35 -4.93 -13.42
CA GLN A 107 21.52 -5.88 -12.32
C GLN A 107 21.99 -5.20 -11.02
N THR A 108 22.64 -4.07 -11.10
CA THR A 108 23.07 -3.31 -9.91
C THR A 108 22.02 -2.29 -9.48
N LEU A 109 21.70 -1.29 -10.30
CA LEU A 109 20.81 -0.19 -9.91
C LEU A 109 19.35 -0.63 -9.73
N ILE A 110 18.80 -1.40 -10.67
CA ILE A 110 17.38 -1.79 -10.60
C ILE A 110 17.17 -2.86 -9.52
N VAL A 111 18.06 -3.84 -9.42
CA VAL A 111 17.95 -4.86 -8.36
C VAL A 111 18.11 -4.24 -6.97
N SER A 112 19.03 -3.29 -6.79
CA SER A 112 19.15 -2.55 -5.51
C SER A 112 17.88 -1.80 -5.17
N SER A 113 17.21 -1.17 -6.14
CA SER A 113 15.94 -0.48 -5.90
C SER A 113 14.85 -1.44 -5.42
N ARG A 114 14.83 -2.70 -5.90
CA ARG A 114 13.90 -3.73 -5.43
C ARG A 114 14.19 -4.18 -4.00
N LYS A 115 15.46 -4.29 -3.61
CA LYS A 115 15.83 -4.60 -2.23
C LYS A 115 15.42 -3.47 -1.28
N ILE A 116 15.63 -2.22 -1.67
CA ILE A 116 15.17 -1.05 -0.91
C ILE A 116 13.63 -1.02 -0.79
N GLU A 117 12.91 -1.36 -1.86
CA GLU A 117 11.46 -1.50 -1.84
C GLU A 117 11.01 -2.53 -0.80
N PHE A 118 11.66 -3.70 -0.77
CA PHE A 118 11.39 -4.75 0.20
C PHE A 118 11.61 -4.25 1.65
N ASP A 119 12.73 -3.59 1.92
CA ASP A 119 13.04 -3.06 3.25
C ASP A 119 12.03 -1.99 3.70
N ILE A 120 11.65 -1.07 2.81
CA ILE A 120 10.65 -0.05 3.13
C ILE A 120 9.29 -0.70 3.39
N ARG A 121 8.88 -1.68 2.57
CA ARG A 121 7.60 -2.38 2.72
C ARG A 121 7.51 -3.09 4.07
N ASN A 122 8.55 -3.83 4.46
CA ASN A 122 8.61 -4.49 5.75
C ASN A 122 8.55 -3.47 6.90
N ARG A 123 9.34 -2.39 6.85
CA ARG A 123 9.30 -1.35 7.87
C ARG A 123 7.94 -0.67 8.01
N VAL A 124 7.23 -0.44 6.89
CA VAL A 124 5.87 0.11 6.91
C VAL A 124 4.92 -0.89 7.56
N MET A 125 5.01 -2.17 7.21
CA MET A 125 4.17 -3.22 7.79
C MET A 125 4.44 -3.41 9.28
N ASP A 126 5.70 -3.50 9.69
CA ASP A 126 6.09 -3.59 11.10
C ASP A 126 5.55 -2.40 11.90
N LYS A 127 5.69 -1.20 11.33
CA LYS A 127 5.16 0.01 11.96
C LYS A 127 3.64 -0.03 12.08
N LEU A 128 2.93 -0.39 11.01
CA LEU A 128 1.46 -0.49 11.03
C LEU A 128 0.98 -1.48 12.10
N LEU A 129 1.62 -2.64 12.24
CA LEU A 129 1.27 -3.64 13.25
C LEU A 129 1.50 -3.14 14.70
N THR A 130 2.36 -2.15 14.90
CA THR A 130 2.61 -1.55 16.23
C THR A 130 1.72 -0.34 16.54
N LEU A 131 0.99 0.19 15.54
CA LEU A 131 0.13 1.35 15.75
C LEU A 131 -1.14 0.98 16.52
N PRO A 132 -1.65 1.90 17.39
CA PRO A 132 -2.85 1.66 18.18
C PRO A 132 -4.12 1.70 17.31
N GLN A 133 -5.20 1.11 17.81
CA GLN A 133 -6.53 1.11 17.15
C GLN A 133 -7.00 2.52 16.77
N ARG A 134 -6.61 3.54 17.52
CA ARG A 134 -6.87 4.96 17.23
C ARG A 134 -6.45 5.36 15.81
N TYR A 135 -5.30 4.87 15.34
CA TYR A 135 -4.80 5.16 13.99
C TYR A 135 -5.71 4.55 12.90
N PHE A 136 -6.13 3.29 13.11
CA PHE A 136 -7.00 2.58 12.16
C PHE A 136 -8.43 3.13 12.14
N ALA A 137 -8.92 3.64 13.27
CA ALA A 137 -10.22 4.32 13.34
C ALA A 137 -10.22 5.67 12.59
N ALA A 138 -9.06 6.35 12.52
CA ALA A 138 -8.91 7.64 11.86
C ALA A 138 -8.56 7.55 10.36
N ASN A 139 -8.09 6.40 9.87
CA ASN A 139 -7.64 6.21 8.49
C ASN A 139 -8.39 5.04 7.84
N SER A 140 -8.84 5.21 6.60
CA SER A 140 -9.52 4.13 5.88
C SER A 140 -8.57 2.98 5.54
N THR A 141 -9.06 1.74 5.55
CA THR A 141 -8.28 0.55 5.18
C THR A 141 -7.69 0.66 3.77
N GLY A 142 -8.45 1.25 2.82
CA GLY A 142 -7.99 1.46 1.45
C GLY A 142 -6.80 2.42 1.38
N GLU A 143 -6.81 3.49 2.18
CA GLU A 143 -5.70 4.46 2.23
C GLU A 143 -4.43 3.82 2.83
N ILE A 144 -4.58 3.03 3.90
CA ILE A 144 -3.48 2.29 4.52
C ILE A 144 -2.88 1.28 3.52
N TYR A 145 -3.74 0.57 2.79
CA TYR A 145 -3.32 -0.38 1.76
C TYR A 145 -2.50 0.29 0.65
N VAL A 146 -2.97 1.44 0.12
CA VAL A 146 -2.24 2.22 -0.91
C VAL A 146 -0.88 2.67 -0.38
N ARG A 147 -0.78 3.12 0.88
CA ARG A 147 0.49 3.51 1.50
C ARG A 147 1.47 2.35 1.62
N ALA A 148 1.00 1.15 1.97
CA ALA A 148 1.84 -0.04 2.15
C ALA A 148 2.26 -0.70 0.83
N THR A 149 1.55 -0.46 -0.28
CA THR A 149 1.76 -1.13 -1.57
C THR A 149 2.20 -0.15 -2.65
N GLU A 150 1.29 0.68 -3.15
CA GLU A 150 1.53 1.54 -4.31
C GLU A 150 2.53 2.65 -4.02
N ASP A 151 2.40 3.33 -2.87
CA ASP A 151 3.32 4.40 -2.49
C ASP A 151 4.76 3.88 -2.32
N VAL A 152 4.94 2.70 -1.74
CA VAL A 152 6.26 2.06 -1.62
C VAL A 152 6.84 1.77 -3.02
N SER A 153 6.02 1.27 -3.94
CA SER A 153 6.44 1.01 -5.32
C SER A 153 6.84 2.30 -6.06
N ARG A 154 6.12 3.40 -5.84
CA ARG A 154 6.46 4.73 -6.39
C ARG A 154 7.76 5.29 -5.80
N VAL A 155 7.99 5.10 -4.50
CA VAL A 155 9.26 5.49 -3.85
C VAL A 155 10.44 4.70 -4.42
N ARG A 156 10.27 3.42 -4.76
CA ARG A 156 11.29 2.62 -5.44
C ARG A 156 11.75 3.25 -6.75
N GLU A 157 10.85 3.92 -7.48
CA GLU A 157 11.21 4.56 -8.76
C GLU A 157 12.29 5.64 -8.60
N TYR A 158 12.36 6.28 -7.43
CA TYR A 158 13.47 7.19 -7.09
C TYR A 158 14.82 6.46 -7.06
N PHE A 159 14.89 5.30 -6.40
CA PHE A 159 16.13 4.55 -6.20
C PHE A 159 16.63 3.80 -7.46
N GLY A 160 15.73 3.49 -8.39
CA GLY A 160 16.05 2.80 -9.63
C GLY A 160 16.02 3.74 -10.84
N PRO A 161 14.86 3.92 -11.49
CA PRO A 161 14.72 4.69 -12.73
C PRO A 161 15.22 6.13 -12.62
N VAL A 162 14.84 6.89 -11.58
CA VAL A 162 15.25 8.30 -11.45
C VAL A 162 16.75 8.42 -11.34
N LEU A 163 17.41 7.65 -10.46
CA LEU A 163 18.87 7.68 -10.33
C LEU A 163 19.54 7.23 -11.63
N MET A 164 19.09 6.14 -12.23
CA MET A 164 19.65 5.61 -13.47
C MET A 164 19.54 6.63 -14.62
N TYR A 165 18.35 7.20 -14.85
CA TYR A 165 18.17 8.18 -15.92
C TYR A 165 18.89 9.49 -15.65
N THR A 166 18.97 9.94 -14.40
CA THR A 166 19.75 11.14 -14.05
C THR A 166 21.22 10.93 -14.37
N ILE A 167 21.85 9.85 -13.90
CA ILE A 167 23.25 9.55 -14.19
C ILE A 167 23.46 9.40 -15.70
N ASN A 168 22.58 8.64 -16.38
CA ASN A 168 22.66 8.42 -17.82
C ASN A 168 22.59 9.73 -18.62
N THR A 169 21.65 10.61 -18.28
CA THR A 169 21.46 11.90 -18.97
C THR A 169 22.73 12.76 -18.87
N PHE A 170 23.26 12.93 -17.64
CA PHE A 170 24.45 13.78 -17.46
C PHE A 170 25.71 13.16 -18.04
N THR A 171 25.96 11.86 -17.85
CA THR A 171 27.17 11.22 -18.40
C THR A 171 27.11 11.11 -19.91
N ARG A 172 25.98 10.70 -20.48
CA ARG A 172 25.82 10.54 -21.92
C ARG A 172 25.88 11.90 -22.66
N ALA A 173 25.10 12.89 -22.20
CA ALA A 173 25.13 14.22 -22.81
C ALA A 173 26.50 14.88 -22.65
N GLY A 174 27.11 14.79 -21.44
CA GLY A 174 28.45 15.32 -21.20
C GLY A 174 29.49 14.72 -22.12
N PHE A 175 29.53 13.41 -22.25
CA PHE A 175 30.48 12.72 -23.16
C PHE A 175 30.25 13.09 -24.62
N ILE A 176 29.00 13.05 -25.12
CA ILE A 176 28.67 13.37 -26.51
C ILE A 176 29.07 14.80 -26.83
N ILE A 177 28.69 15.78 -26.01
CA ILE A 177 29.04 17.20 -26.26
C ILE A 177 30.56 17.40 -26.25
N THR A 178 31.26 16.73 -25.31
CA THR A 178 32.73 16.79 -25.25
C THR A 178 33.36 16.24 -26.54
N MET A 179 32.89 15.07 -27.01
CA MET A 179 33.40 14.50 -28.27
C MET A 179 33.08 15.37 -29.47
N MET A 180 31.89 15.94 -29.59
CA MET A 180 31.52 16.87 -30.64
C MET A 180 32.45 18.12 -30.66
N ILE A 181 32.76 18.68 -29.47
CA ILE A 181 33.67 19.83 -29.35
C ILE A 181 35.09 19.46 -29.77
N ILE A 182 35.58 18.27 -29.38
CA ILE A 182 36.93 17.80 -29.78
C ILE A 182 37.05 17.66 -31.30
N VAL A 183 36.00 17.13 -31.96
CA VAL A 183 36.01 16.95 -33.42
C VAL A 183 35.93 18.29 -34.14
N ASN A 184 34.92 19.12 -33.84
CA ASN A 184 34.80 20.46 -34.44
C ASN A 184 33.88 21.36 -33.61
N PRO A 185 34.40 22.37 -32.87
CA PRO A 185 33.59 23.25 -32.02
C PRO A 185 32.56 24.08 -32.80
N ARG A 186 32.90 24.50 -34.02
CA ARG A 186 32.01 25.32 -34.87
C ARG A 186 30.80 24.53 -35.36
N LEU A 187 31.00 23.28 -35.78
CA LEU A 187 29.92 22.39 -36.18
C LEU A 187 29.06 22.00 -34.98
N THR A 188 29.68 21.79 -33.79
CA THR A 188 28.98 21.53 -32.53
C THR A 188 28.01 22.65 -32.17
N PHE A 189 28.44 23.91 -32.26
CA PHE A 189 27.58 25.06 -32.02
C PHE A 189 26.32 25.03 -32.89
N TRP A 190 26.49 24.82 -34.21
CA TRP A 190 25.36 24.74 -35.13
C TRP A 190 24.44 23.54 -34.86
N ALA A 191 25.00 22.39 -34.57
CA ALA A 191 24.24 21.17 -34.27
C ALA A 191 23.39 21.29 -33.01
N LEU A 192 23.85 22.05 -31.99
CA LEU A 192 23.18 22.19 -30.70
C LEU A 192 22.12 23.30 -30.69
N ILE A 193 22.07 24.22 -31.66
CA ILE A 193 21.09 25.33 -31.70
C ILE A 193 19.63 24.85 -31.56
N PRO A 194 19.17 23.77 -32.25
CA PRO A 194 17.77 23.32 -32.09
C PRO A 194 17.44 22.66 -30.75
N LEU A 195 18.43 22.20 -29.96
CA LEU A 195 18.18 21.45 -28.71
C LEU A 195 17.52 22.28 -27.61
N PRO A 196 17.85 23.55 -27.34
CA PRO A 196 17.12 24.39 -26.41
C PRO A 196 15.63 24.53 -26.76
N PHE A 197 15.32 24.67 -28.06
CA PHE A 197 13.94 24.75 -28.55
C PHE A 197 13.21 23.43 -28.32
N LEU A 198 13.90 22.30 -28.56
CA LEU A 198 13.38 20.97 -28.27
C LEU A 198 13.07 20.80 -26.76
N SER A 199 13.96 21.25 -25.88
CA SER A 199 13.78 21.21 -24.43
C SER A 199 12.60 22.07 -23.98
N ALA A 200 12.51 23.30 -24.53
CA ALA A 200 11.40 24.21 -24.22
C ALA A 200 10.06 23.66 -24.71
N PHE A 201 10.01 23.08 -25.92
CA PHE A 201 8.83 22.43 -26.48
C PHE A 201 8.41 21.21 -25.63
N ALA A 202 9.37 20.34 -25.30
CA ALA A 202 9.09 19.16 -24.46
C ALA A 202 8.53 19.56 -23.07
N TYR A 203 9.08 20.59 -22.46
CA TYR A 203 8.59 21.14 -21.19
C TYR A 203 7.16 21.67 -21.30
N TRP A 204 6.89 22.48 -22.34
CA TRP A 204 5.56 23.07 -22.56
C TRP A 204 4.49 21.99 -22.82
N VAL A 205 4.77 21.02 -23.71
CA VAL A 205 3.85 19.91 -24.02
C VAL A 205 3.65 19.02 -22.80
N SER A 206 4.70 18.71 -22.04
CA SER A 206 4.60 17.92 -20.81
C SER A 206 3.70 18.58 -19.77
N GLY A 207 3.77 19.91 -19.62
CA GLY A 207 2.87 20.67 -18.75
C GLY A 207 1.41 20.56 -19.18
N PHE A 208 1.15 20.62 -20.49
CA PHE A 208 -0.19 20.47 -21.05
C PHE A 208 -0.74 19.03 -20.85
N ILE A 209 0.06 18.02 -21.15
CA ILE A 209 -0.27 16.61 -20.93
C ILE A 209 -0.64 16.38 -19.46
N ASN A 210 0.18 16.82 -18.51
CA ASN A 210 -0.07 16.65 -17.08
C ASN A 210 -1.41 17.29 -16.65
N LYS A 211 -1.73 18.50 -17.14
CA LYS A 211 -3.01 19.16 -16.84
C LYS A 211 -4.20 18.35 -17.35
N TYR A 212 -4.13 17.85 -18.59
CA TYR A 212 -5.21 17.05 -19.15
C TYR A 212 -5.32 15.67 -18.51
N GLN A 213 -4.21 15.05 -18.10
CA GLN A 213 -4.22 13.78 -17.36
C GLN A 213 -5.00 13.89 -16.05
N ILE A 214 -4.89 15.01 -15.31
CA ILE A 214 -5.67 15.26 -14.10
C ILE A 214 -7.18 15.28 -14.42
N ILE A 215 -7.58 16.03 -15.44
CA ILE A 215 -8.99 16.16 -15.88
C ILE A 215 -9.55 14.78 -16.29
N ILE A 216 -8.75 13.98 -16.99
CA ILE A 216 -9.14 12.64 -17.42
C ILE A 216 -9.23 11.69 -16.23
N GLN A 217 -8.30 11.79 -15.28
CA GLN A 217 -8.32 10.97 -14.06
C GLN A 217 -9.55 11.24 -13.21
N GLU A 218 -9.96 12.51 -13.07
CA GLU A 218 -11.21 12.86 -12.40
C GLU A 218 -12.43 12.26 -13.12
N GLN A 219 -12.46 12.32 -14.44
CA GLN A 219 -13.54 11.75 -15.23
C GLN A 219 -13.58 10.22 -15.14
N TYR A 220 -12.41 9.58 -15.16
CA TYR A 220 -12.28 8.13 -14.97
C TYR A 220 -12.78 7.70 -13.58
N SER A 221 -12.45 8.48 -12.55
CA SER A 221 -12.94 8.23 -11.18
C SER A 221 -14.47 8.30 -11.10
N ARG A 222 -15.10 9.21 -11.85
CA ARG A 222 -16.58 9.28 -11.94
C ARG A 222 -17.17 8.04 -12.61
N ILE A 223 -16.57 7.57 -13.71
CA ILE A 223 -16.99 6.33 -14.38
C ILE A 223 -16.85 5.13 -13.44
N ALA A 224 -15.68 5.00 -12.81
CA ALA A 224 -15.41 3.91 -11.87
C ALA A 224 -16.38 3.90 -10.67
N GLY A 225 -16.63 5.09 -10.08
CA GLY A 225 -17.63 5.25 -9.02
C GLY A 225 -19.04 4.87 -9.47
N ARG A 226 -19.44 5.28 -10.68
CA ARG A 226 -20.75 4.91 -11.26
C ARG A 226 -20.85 3.40 -11.48
N ALA A 227 -19.82 2.77 -12.04
CA ALA A 227 -19.80 1.32 -12.25
C ALA A 227 -19.90 0.56 -10.91
N GLN A 228 -19.14 0.98 -9.91
CA GLN A 228 -19.19 0.41 -8.57
C GLN A 228 -20.58 0.54 -7.93
N GLU A 229 -21.20 1.72 -8.01
CA GLU A 229 -22.57 1.97 -7.52
C GLU A 229 -23.58 1.05 -8.24
N THR A 230 -23.50 0.98 -9.58
CA THR A 230 -24.38 0.13 -10.41
C THR A 230 -24.26 -1.36 -10.05
N PHE A 231 -23.04 -1.88 -9.93
CA PHE A 231 -22.82 -3.29 -9.58
C PHE A 231 -23.20 -3.60 -8.13
N SER A 232 -22.94 -2.69 -7.21
CA SER A 232 -23.35 -2.87 -5.80
C SER A 232 -24.86 -2.86 -5.62
N SER A 233 -25.59 -2.09 -6.45
CA SER A 233 -27.04 -1.97 -6.42
C SER A 233 -27.75 -2.80 -7.50
N ILE A 234 -27.08 -3.77 -8.14
CA ILE A 234 -27.63 -4.50 -9.30
C ILE A 234 -28.98 -5.16 -9.02
N ARG A 235 -29.18 -5.73 -7.81
CA ARG A 235 -30.46 -6.32 -7.42
C ARG A 235 -31.59 -5.29 -7.41
N LEU A 236 -31.31 -4.07 -6.94
CA LEU A 236 -32.27 -2.97 -6.90
C LEU A 236 -32.60 -2.51 -8.33
N ILE A 237 -31.58 -2.31 -9.18
CA ILE A 237 -31.74 -1.91 -10.58
C ILE A 237 -32.61 -2.92 -11.32
N LYS A 238 -32.36 -4.23 -11.14
CA LYS A 238 -33.18 -5.32 -11.71
C LYS A 238 -34.61 -5.32 -11.18
N ALA A 239 -34.78 -5.17 -9.85
CA ALA A 239 -36.10 -5.15 -9.22
C ALA A 239 -36.99 -3.99 -9.70
N TYR A 240 -36.39 -2.85 -10.05
CA TYR A 240 -37.09 -1.66 -10.51
C TYR A 240 -37.10 -1.50 -12.05
N ASN A 241 -36.53 -2.45 -12.80
CA ASN A 241 -36.42 -2.40 -14.28
C ASN A 241 -35.82 -1.07 -14.78
N ARG A 242 -34.65 -0.67 -14.18
CA ARG A 242 -34.00 0.62 -14.44
C ARG A 242 -32.68 0.49 -15.20
N GLU A 243 -32.45 -0.62 -15.90
CA GLU A 243 -31.23 -0.89 -16.66
C GLU A 243 -30.97 0.18 -17.71
N ASP A 244 -31.97 0.52 -18.53
CA ASP A 244 -31.85 1.52 -19.60
C ASP A 244 -31.51 2.92 -19.04
N TYR A 245 -32.03 3.25 -17.86
CA TYR A 245 -31.74 4.52 -17.21
C TYR A 245 -30.26 4.58 -16.75
N GLU A 246 -29.78 3.53 -16.12
CA GLU A 246 -28.37 3.48 -15.67
C GLU A 246 -27.41 3.36 -16.86
N GLN A 247 -27.78 2.64 -17.92
CA GLN A 247 -27.00 2.57 -19.16
C GLN A 247 -26.84 3.97 -19.80
N LYS A 248 -27.89 4.75 -19.95
CA LYS A 248 -27.80 6.12 -20.50
C LYS A 248 -26.93 7.04 -19.63
N ARG A 249 -26.98 6.90 -18.30
CA ARG A 249 -26.13 7.68 -17.38
C ARG A 249 -24.66 7.29 -17.53
N PHE A 250 -24.36 6.00 -17.60
CA PHE A 250 -23.00 5.49 -17.82
C PHE A 250 -22.45 5.94 -19.18
N GLU A 251 -23.27 5.84 -20.24
CA GLU A 251 -22.91 6.29 -21.59
C GLU A 251 -22.54 7.77 -21.64
N LYS A 252 -23.28 8.64 -20.94
CA LYS A 252 -22.97 10.08 -20.84
C LYS A 252 -21.60 10.34 -20.20
N GLU A 253 -21.27 9.63 -19.11
CA GLU A 253 -19.96 9.77 -18.46
C GLU A 253 -18.83 9.21 -19.35
N SER A 254 -19.09 8.08 -20.01
CA SER A 254 -18.16 7.45 -20.95
C SER A 254 -17.88 8.34 -22.16
N GLU A 255 -18.91 8.97 -22.73
CA GLU A 255 -18.76 9.92 -23.85
C GLU A 255 -17.93 11.15 -23.42
N SER A 256 -18.19 11.69 -22.23
CA SER A 256 -17.38 12.79 -21.68
C SER A 256 -15.91 12.39 -21.54
N TYR A 257 -15.63 11.17 -21.09
CA TYR A 257 -14.29 10.61 -21.02
C TYR A 257 -13.64 10.50 -22.39
N ARG A 258 -14.37 9.93 -23.37
CA ARG A 258 -13.91 9.76 -24.74
C ARG A 258 -13.45 11.10 -25.34
N VAL A 259 -14.29 12.13 -25.26
CA VAL A 259 -13.96 13.45 -25.80
C VAL A 259 -12.72 14.07 -25.16
N LYS A 260 -12.60 13.97 -23.82
CA LYS A 260 -11.42 14.48 -23.08
C LYS A 260 -10.17 13.68 -23.43
N LYS A 261 -10.28 12.34 -23.53
CA LYS A 261 -9.16 11.46 -23.86
C LYS A 261 -8.66 11.69 -25.27
N LEU A 262 -9.55 11.82 -26.26
CA LEU A 262 -9.18 12.12 -27.65
C LEU A 262 -8.42 13.44 -27.79
N ARG A 263 -8.75 14.46 -26.98
CA ARG A 263 -7.99 15.72 -26.97
C ARG A 263 -6.57 15.54 -26.42
N LEU A 264 -6.41 14.73 -25.38
CA LEU A 264 -5.08 14.40 -24.87
C LEU A 264 -4.30 13.58 -25.89
N ASP A 265 -4.90 12.55 -26.48
CA ASP A 265 -4.26 11.66 -27.44
C ASP A 265 -3.80 12.42 -28.70
N LEU A 266 -4.53 13.46 -29.11
CA LEU A 266 -4.10 14.35 -30.19
C LEU A 266 -2.81 15.09 -29.84
N VAL A 267 -2.68 15.62 -28.62
CA VAL A 267 -1.45 16.28 -28.18
C VAL A 267 -0.31 15.28 -28.03
N GLU A 268 -0.58 14.11 -27.43
CA GLU A 268 0.41 13.04 -27.29
C GLU A 268 0.89 12.52 -28.65
N SER A 269 -0.01 12.38 -29.62
CA SER A 269 0.32 11.91 -30.97
C SER A 269 1.19 12.89 -31.77
N LEU A 270 1.08 14.19 -31.49
CA LEU A 270 1.92 15.22 -32.12
C LEU A 270 3.31 15.34 -31.46
N PHE A 271 3.48 14.83 -30.22
CA PHE A 271 4.72 14.97 -29.47
C PHE A 271 5.92 14.32 -30.17
N HIS A 272 5.82 13.04 -30.52
CA HIS A 272 6.90 12.29 -31.17
C HIS A 272 7.25 12.82 -32.59
N PRO A 273 6.30 13.10 -33.49
CA PRO A 273 6.61 13.71 -34.79
C PRO A 273 7.31 15.06 -34.66
N THR A 274 6.91 15.89 -33.70
CA THR A 274 7.55 17.19 -33.49
C THR A 274 8.98 17.05 -32.96
N LEU A 275 9.22 16.09 -32.04
CA LEU A 275 10.59 15.77 -31.61
C LEU A 275 11.44 15.33 -32.78
N ASN A 276 10.93 14.42 -33.62
CA ASN A 276 11.66 13.94 -34.81
C ASN A 276 11.92 15.06 -35.82
N LEU A 277 10.98 16.00 -36.01
CA LEU A 277 11.16 17.16 -36.86
C LEU A 277 12.32 18.05 -36.35
N LEU A 278 12.34 18.36 -35.05
CA LEU A 278 13.41 19.21 -34.47
C LEU A 278 14.79 18.55 -34.56
N ILE A 279 14.85 17.23 -34.36
CA ILE A 279 16.06 16.43 -34.57
C ILE A 279 16.46 16.46 -36.05
N GLY A 280 15.50 16.26 -36.96
CA GLY A 280 15.73 16.35 -38.41
C GLY A 280 16.29 17.71 -38.82
N ILE A 281 15.81 18.81 -38.23
CA ILE A 281 16.38 20.15 -38.44
C ILE A 281 17.85 20.20 -37.99
N SER A 282 18.18 19.63 -36.81
CA SER A 282 19.58 19.53 -36.38
C SER A 282 20.43 18.73 -37.37
N VAL A 283 19.91 17.60 -37.87
CA VAL A 283 20.59 16.78 -38.88
C VAL A 283 20.78 17.57 -40.18
N VAL A 284 19.76 18.27 -40.69
CA VAL A 284 19.88 19.12 -41.88
C VAL A 284 20.95 20.22 -41.71
N ILE A 285 20.97 20.86 -40.53
CA ILE A 285 22.00 21.88 -40.22
C ILE A 285 23.40 21.24 -40.21
N VAL A 286 23.57 20.07 -39.62
CA VAL A 286 24.84 19.33 -39.58
C VAL A 286 25.29 18.99 -41.01
N VAL A 287 24.40 18.45 -41.84
CA VAL A 287 24.74 18.10 -43.24
C VAL A 287 25.07 19.35 -44.05
N TRP A 288 24.30 20.43 -43.91
CA TRP A 288 24.53 21.67 -44.67
C TRP A 288 25.81 22.38 -44.26
N GLN A 289 26.02 22.64 -42.97
CA GLN A 289 27.22 23.32 -42.47
C GLN A 289 28.45 22.40 -42.53
N GLY A 290 28.28 21.11 -42.21
CA GLY A 290 29.31 20.10 -42.33
C GLY A 290 29.76 19.93 -43.79
N GLY A 291 28.82 19.87 -44.75
CA GLY A 291 29.13 19.79 -46.18
C GLY A 291 29.96 20.97 -46.66
N LYS A 292 29.66 22.22 -46.24
CA LYS A 292 30.52 23.39 -46.53
C LYS A 292 31.92 23.21 -45.97
N MET A 293 32.02 22.72 -44.70
CA MET A 293 33.32 22.50 -44.06
C MET A 293 34.13 21.37 -44.73
N VAL A 294 33.48 20.36 -45.31
CA VAL A 294 34.14 19.32 -46.11
C VAL A 294 34.71 19.91 -47.40
N ILE A 295 33.93 20.75 -48.12
CA ILE A 295 34.40 21.46 -49.33
C ILE A 295 35.62 22.37 -49.03
N ASP A 296 35.59 23.02 -47.84
CA ASP A 296 36.68 23.84 -47.34
C ASP A 296 37.89 23.02 -46.80
N GLY A 297 37.83 21.67 -46.82
CA GLY A 297 38.90 20.78 -46.34
C GLY A 297 39.08 20.78 -44.80
N LEU A 298 38.10 21.27 -44.03
CA LEU A 298 38.21 21.42 -42.58
C LEU A 298 37.79 20.15 -41.79
N ILE A 299 36.95 19.31 -42.38
CA ILE A 299 36.44 18.03 -41.80
C ILE A 299 36.25 17.02 -42.93
N THR A 300 36.07 15.72 -42.55
CA THR A 300 35.79 14.63 -43.49
C THR A 300 34.29 14.36 -43.65
N VAL A 301 33.88 13.58 -44.64
CA VAL A 301 32.49 13.09 -44.79
C VAL A 301 32.10 12.21 -43.61
N GLY A 302 33.04 11.40 -43.10
CA GLY A 302 32.84 10.59 -41.90
C GLY A 302 32.52 11.42 -40.67
N ASN A 303 33.06 12.63 -40.52
CA ASN A 303 32.70 13.55 -39.44
C ASN A 303 31.21 13.96 -39.47
N ILE A 304 30.65 14.16 -40.68
CA ILE A 304 29.21 14.46 -40.83
C ILE A 304 28.38 13.28 -40.30
N ALA A 305 28.71 12.05 -40.69
CA ALA A 305 28.02 10.84 -40.21
C ALA A 305 28.13 10.69 -38.68
N GLU A 306 29.33 10.91 -38.12
CA GLU A 306 29.55 10.90 -36.67
C GLU A 306 28.66 11.91 -35.95
N PHE A 307 28.57 13.16 -36.43
CA PHE A 307 27.72 14.20 -35.85
C PHE A 307 26.23 13.88 -35.95
N VAL A 308 25.75 13.31 -37.05
CA VAL A 308 24.36 12.87 -37.23
C VAL A 308 23.99 11.84 -36.15
N ILE A 309 24.89 10.87 -35.88
CA ILE A 309 24.67 9.86 -34.85
C ILE A 309 24.71 10.50 -33.45
N TYR A 310 25.64 11.42 -33.18
CA TYR A 310 25.68 12.15 -31.90
C TYR A 310 24.40 12.94 -31.62
N VAL A 311 23.85 13.64 -32.61
CA VAL A 311 22.59 14.37 -32.52
C VAL A 311 21.45 13.40 -32.21
N ALA A 312 21.40 12.24 -32.88
CA ALA A 312 20.40 11.19 -32.58
C ALA A 312 20.53 10.66 -31.15
N TYR A 313 21.75 10.46 -30.65
CA TYR A 313 21.99 10.00 -29.28
C TYR A 313 21.63 11.03 -28.20
N LEU A 314 21.66 12.34 -28.49
CA LEU A 314 21.24 13.41 -27.58
C LEU A 314 19.74 13.51 -27.41
N THR A 315 18.95 12.90 -28.29
CA THR A 315 17.48 12.93 -28.22
C THR A 315 16.97 12.35 -26.92
N TRP A 316 17.45 11.15 -26.54
CA TRP A 316 16.99 10.46 -25.34
C TRP A 316 17.29 11.20 -24.03
N PRO A 317 18.50 11.71 -23.78
CA PRO A 317 18.79 12.56 -22.62
C PRO A 317 17.80 13.72 -22.47
N VAL A 318 17.49 14.42 -23.54
CA VAL A 318 16.58 15.56 -23.52
C VAL A 318 15.14 15.11 -23.22
N ALA A 319 14.66 14.07 -23.91
CA ALA A 319 13.30 13.54 -23.70
C ALA A 319 13.10 12.96 -22.29
N SER A 320 14.13 12.33 -21.71
CA SER A 320 14.06 11.70 -20.39
C SER A 320 14.01 12.68 -19.22
N LEU A 321 14.42 13.95 -19.39
CA LEU A 321 14.41 14.96 -18.34
C LEU A 321 13.00 15.17 -17.77
N GLY A 322 12.01 15.34 -18.64
CA GLY A 322 10.61 15.53 -18.23
C GLY A 322 10.06 14.33 -17.44
N TYR A 323 10.33 13.13 -17.93
CA TYR A 323 9.96 11.89 -17.23
C TYR A 323 10.62 11.79 -15.84
N THR A 324 11.92 12.07 -15.78
CA THR A 324 12.72 11.98 -14.54
C THR A 324 12.20 12.94 -13.48
N VAL A 325 11.95 14.21 -13.84
CA VAL A 325 11.41 15.22 -12.92
C VAL A 325 10.01 14.84 -12.42
N ASN A 326 9.12 14.41 -13.31
CA ASN A 326 7.76 13.99 -12.94
C ASN A 326 7.80 12.77 -12.01
N THR A 327 8.59 11.76 -12.32
CA THR A 327 8.74 10.56 -11.49
C THR A 327 9.34 10.90 -10.12
N LEU A 328 10.33 11.79 -10.07
CA LEU A 328 10.90 12.30 -8.83
C LEU A 328 9.84 12.97 -7.95
N GLN A 329 9.01 13.85 -8.51
CA GLN A 329 7.94 14.53 -7.79
C GLN A 329 6.91 13.54 -7.22
N LYS A 330 6.49 12.56 -8.03
CA LYS A 330 5.57 11.49 -7.58
C LYS A 330 6.18 10.64 -6.46
N SER A 331 7.45 10.27 -6.59
CA SER A 331 8.16 9.50 -5.55
C SER A 331 8.28 10.27 -4.24
N LEU A 332 8.55 11.58 -4.29
CA LEU A 332 8.64 12.43 -3.10
C LEU A 332 7.27 12.58 -2.41
N ALA A 333 6.20 12.80 -3.18
CA ALA A 333 4.85 12.87 -2.64
C ALA A 333 4.43 11.54 -1.95
N SER A 334 4.75 10.40 -2.57
CA SER A 334 4.50 9.08 -1.97
C SER A 334 5.35 8.85 -0.71
N TRP A 335 6.61 9.30 -0.72
CA TRP A 335 7.47 9.25 0.46
C TRP A 335 6.92 10.06 1.65
N GLU A 336 6.37 11.22 1.41
CA GLU A 336 5.75 12.04 2.47
C GLU A 336 4.59 11.28 3.14
N ARG A 337 3.73 10.62 2.35
CA ARG A 337 2.65 9.79 2.89
C ARG A 337 3.16 8.57 3.68
N ILE A 338 4.20 7.90 3.19
CA ILE A 338 4.85 6.80 3.94
C ILE A 338 5.49 7.34 5.21
N ASN A 339 6.17 8.48 5.15
CA ASN A 339 6.83 9.06 6.31
C ASN A 339 5.85 9.48 7.40
N THR A 340 4.60 9.88 7.07
CA THR A 340 3.56 10.11 8.09
C THR A 340 3.28 8.82 8.88
N VAL A 341 3.17 7.67 8.21
CA VAL A 341 3.01 6.37 8.89
C VAL A 341 4.21 6.03 9.76
N LEU A 342 5.42 6.14 9.20
CA LEU A 342 6.65 5.77 9.92
C LEU A 342 6.95 6.69 11.13
N SER A 343 6.51 7.95 11.07
CA SER A 343 6.70 8.94 12.14
C SER A 343 5.54 8.98 13.14
N GLU A 344 4.46 8.24 12.90
CA GLU A 344 3.31 8.18 13.82
C GLU A 344 3.75 7.67 15.20
N GLU A 345 3.23 8.28 16.25
CA GLU A 345 3.59 7.89 17.60
C GLU A 345 2.90 6.59 18.01
N ILE A 346 3.68 5.66 18.60
CA ILE A 346 3.12 4.45 19.21
C ILE A 346 2.60 4.87 20.60
N ALA A 347 1.30 5.21 20.67
CA ALA A 347 0.69 5.70 21.89
C ALA A 347 0.62 4.62 22.98
N ILE A 348 0.34 3.37 22.59
CA ILE A 348 0.25 2.24 23.53
C ILE A 348 1.62 1.55 23.59
N LYS A 349 2.35 1.78 24.66
CA LYS A 349 3.68 1.19 24.93
C LYS A 349 3.62 0.43 26.26
N ASN A 350 4.50 -0.55 26.39
CA ASN A 350 4.75 -1.18 27.68
C ASN A 350 5.25 -0.14 28.70
N GLY A 351 4.81 -0.25 29.93
CA GLY A 351 5.29 0.59 31.03
C GLY A 351 6.80 0.40 31.27
N LYS A 352 7.47 1.38 31.87
CA LYS A 352 8.94 1.34 32.13
C LYS A 352 9.39 0.20 33.06
N ASN A 353 8.49 -0.39 33.83
CA ASN A 353 8.76 -1.42 34.84
C ASN A 353 8.06 -2.76 34.56
N THR A 354 7.64 -3.04 33.32
CA THR A 354 7.04 -4.31 32.97
C THR A 354 8.07 -5.43 33.02
N LYS A 355 7.88 -6.38 33.95
CA LYS A 355 8.68 -7.61 34.02
C LYS A 355 7.94 -8.70 33.24
N GLU A 356 8.62 -9.39 32.35
CA GLU A 356 8.06 -10.50 31.54
C GLU A 356 7.59 -11.72 32.37
N THR A 357 7.86 -11.75 33.66
CA THR A 357 7.66 -12.90 34.57
C THR A 357 6.51 -12.73 35.55
N GLU A 358 5.50 -11.90 35.26
CA GLU A 358 4.35 -11.76 36.15
C GLU A 358 3.37 -12.92 35.95
N ALA A 359 2.77 -13.39 37.06
CA ALA A 359 1.72 -14.39 37.01
C ALA A 359 0.53 -13.87 36.18
N PRO A 360 -0.17 -14.75 35.43
CA PRO A 360 -1.36 -14.34 34.69
C PRO A 360 -2.39 -13.72 35.63
N PRO A 361 -3.13 -12.69 35.19
CA PRO A 361 -4.12 -12.04 36.03
C PRO A 361 -5.24 -13.03 36.45
N ARG A 362 -5.80 -12.81 37.63
CA ARG A 362 -6.96 -13.56 38.14
C ARG A 362 -8.28 -13.02 37.59
N GLY A 363 -8.31 -11.73 37.25
CA GLY A 363 -9.42 -11.14 36.52
C GLY A 363 -10.30 -10.18 37.34
N GLU A 364 -9.81 -9.63 38.47
CA GLU A 364 -10.47 -8.50 39.12
C GLU A 364 -10.28 -7.25 38.24
N ILE A 365 -11.35 -6.47 38.00
CA ILE A 365 -11.30 -5.26 37.17
C ILE A 365 -11.90 -4.09 37.91
N VAL A 366 -11.17 -2.99 38.04
CA VAL A 366 -11.64 -1.76 38.71
C VAL A 366 -11.52 -0.57 37.75
N PHE A 367 -12.62 0.16 37.58
CA PHE A 367 -12.67 1.43 36.88
C PHE A 367 -12.77 2.55 37.92
N GLU A 368 -11.81 3.50 37.90
CA GLU A 368 -11.79 4.65 38.79
C GLU A 368 -11.92 5.95 38.00
N LYS A 369 -13.07 6.60 38.08
CA LYS A 369 -13.40 7.88 37.43
C LYS A 369 -13.04 7.93 35.95
N VAL A 370 -13.29 6.84 35.22
CA VAL A 370 -12.88 6.68 33.83
C VAL A 370 -13.79 7.46 32.89
N SER A 371 -13.20 8.36 32.11
CA SER A 371 -13.83 9.04 30.98
C SER A 371 -13.04 8.75 29.71
N PHE A 372 -13.75 8.54 28.60
CA PHE A 372 -13.14 8.24 27.31
C PHE A 372 -13.92 8.86 26.15
N LYS A 373 -13.18 9.39 25.15
CA LYS A 373 -13.72 9.86 23.88
C LYS A 373 -12.91 9.31 22.69
N TYR A 374 -13.61 9.05 21.59
CA TYR A 374 -12.95 8.63 20.37
C TYR A 374 -12.18 9.81 19.73
N PRO A 375 -11.11 9.52 18.95
CA PRO A 375 -10.35 10.53 18.23
C PRO A 375 -11.26 11.36 17.32
N GLY A 376 -11.18 12.69 17.45
CA GLY A 376 -11.99 13.63 16.66
C GLY A 376 -13.44 13.78 17.10
N ALA A 377 -13.90 13.06 18.13
CA ALA A 377 -15.19 13.29 18.75
C ALA A 377 -15.15 14.46 19.73
N GLU A 378 -16.20 15.29 19.75
CA GLU A 378 -16.35 16.39 20.70
C GLU A 378 -16.85 15.87 22.06
N GLU A 379 -17.72 14.86 22.03
CA GLU A 379 -18.34 14.32 23.24
C GLU A 379 -17.65 13.06 23.77
N PHE A 380 -17.71 12.88 25.08
CA PHE A 380 -17.27 11.66 25.75
C PHE A 380 -18.22 10.49 25.43
N ALA A 381 -17.66 9.37 25.00
CA ALA A 381 -18.37 8.09 24.86
C ALA A 381 -18.60 7.41 26.21
N LEU A 382 -17.73 7.66 27.19
CA LEU A 382 -17.82 7.19 28.57
C LEU A 382 -17.54 8.38 29.50
N ARG A 383 -18.35 8.48 30.58
CA ARG A 383 -18.29 9.63 31.50
C ARG A 383 -18.22 9.13 32.95
N ASN A 384 -17.11 9.43 33.63
CA ASN A 384 -16.90 9.22 35.05
C ASN A 384 -17.34 7.83 35.56
N LEU A 385 -16.93 6.77 34.88
CA LEU A 385 -17.24 5.41 35.26
C LEU A 385 -16.47 5.02 36.51
N ASN A 386 -17.18 4.53 37.55
CA ASN A 386 -16.61 4.09 38.81
C ASN A 386 -17.32 2.81 39.27
N PHE A 387 -16.68 1.64 39.11
CA PHE A 387 -17.23 0.34 39.47
C PHE A 387 -16.13 -0.72 39.58
N LYS A 388 -16.47 -1.85 40.20
CA LYS A 388 -15.61 -3.00 40.38
C LYS A 388 -16.30 -4.28 39.85
N ILE A 389 -15.49 -5.13 39.20
CA ILE A 389 -15.86 -6.51 38.81
C ILE A 389 -14.94 -7.44 39.59
N GLU A 390 -15.53 -8.34 40.40
CA GLU A 390 -14.77 -9.31 41.16
C GLU A 390 -14.20 -10.41 40.25
N ALA A 391 -13.04 -10.96 40.62
CA ALA A 391 -12.44 -12.08 39.89
C ALA A 391 -13.37 -13.30 39.88
N GLY A 392 -13.55 -13.94 38.72
CA GLY A 392 -14.42 -15.10 38.57
C GLY A 392 -15.91 -14.78 38.49
N SER A 393 -16.32 -13.51 38.54
CA SER A 393 -17.74 -13.12 38.41
C SER A 393 -18.19 -13.06 36.96
N ASN A 394 -19.49 -13.30 36.75
CA ASN A 394 -20.17 -13.15 35.47
C ASN A 394 -20.98 -11.86 35.47
N VAL A 395 -20.56 -10.86 34.70
CA VAL A 395 -21.21 -9.56 34.66
C VAL A 395 -21.76 -9.24 33.28
N ALA A 396 -22.83 -8.45 33.24
CA ALA A 396 -23.46 -8.05 32.02
C ALA A 396 -23.58 -6.52 31.91
N PHE A 397 -23.32 -5.98 30.73
CA PHE A 397 -23.58 -4.58 30.38
C PHE A 397 -24.75 -4.49 29.42
N VAL A 398 -25.79 -3.79 29.79
CA VAL A 398 -27.00 -3.58 29.00
C VAL A 398 -27.29 -2.09 28.80
N GLY A 399 -28.07 -1.76 27.79
CA GLY A 399 -28.44 -0.38 27.47
C GLY A 399 -28.69 -0.19 25.98
N ARG A 400 -29.13 1.00 25.59
CA ARG A 400 -29.45 1.31 24.19
C ARG A 400 -28.20 1.24 23.30
N THR A 401 -28.40 1.07 21.98
CA THR A 401 -27.33 1.19 20.99
C THR A 401 -26.70 2.58 21.10
N GLY A 402 -25.37 2.67 21.06
CA GLY A 402 -24.64 3.93 21.23
C GLY A 402 -24.44 4.37 22.70
N ALA A 403 -24.91 3.61 23.70
CA ALA A 403 -24.73 3.98 25.10
C ALA A 403 -23.28 3.91 25.63
N GLY A 404 -22.32 3.35 24.86
CA GLY A 404 -20.91 3.25 25.26
C GLY A 404 -20.45 1.85 25.68
N LYS A 405 -21.28 0.81 25.60
CA LYS A 405 -20.96 -0.57 26.06
C LYS A 405 -19.68 -1.12 25.41
N THR A 406 -19.61 -1.14 24.08
CA THR A 406 -18.42 -1.57 23.33
C THR A 406 -17.20 -0.71 23.64
N SER A 407 -17.38 0.61 23.83
CA SER A 407 -16.29 1.51 24.20
C SER A 407 -15.67 1.13 25.54
N LEU A 408 -16.50 0.74 26.52
CA LEU A 408 -16.06 0.30 27.84
C LEU A 408 -15.18 -0.96 27.75
N VAL A 409 -15.66 -2.00 27.06
CA VAL A 409 -14.92 -3.27 26.99
C VAL A 409 -13.65 -3.16 26.14
N ASN A 410 -13.56 -2.23 25.20
CA ASN A 410 -12.36 -1.97 24.42
C ASN A 410 -11.20 -1.37 25.25
N LEU A 411 -11.48 -0.77 26.39
CA LEU A 411 -10.47 -0.24 27.30
C LEU A 411 -9.77 -1.35 28.11
N ILE A 412 -10.46 -2.47 28.38
CA ILE A 412 -9.92 -3.58 29.20
C ILE A 412 -8.70 -4.25 28.53
N PRO A 413 -8.73 -4.67 27.25
CA PRO A 413 -7.56 -5.19 26.54
C PRO A 413 -6.60 -4.06 26.08
N ARG A 414 -6.82 -2.85 26.57
CA ARG A 414 -6.03 -1.66 26.22
C ARG A 414 -5.92 -1.47 24.70
N LEU A 415 -7.07 -1.53 24.00
CA LEU A 415 -7.16 -1.10 22.58
C LEU A 415 -7.11 0.43 22.48
N PHE A 416 -7.61 1.10 23.54
CA PHE A 416 -7.51 2.53 23.79
C PHE A 416 -7.10 2.75 25.24
N ASP A 417 -6.42 3.85 25.52
CA ASP A 417 -6.22 4.35 26.89
C ASP A 417 -7.35 5.34 27.24
N PRO A 418 -7.81 5.38 28.51
CA PRO A 418 -8.77 6.39 28.94
C PRO A 418 -8.18 7.80 28.89
N ASP A 419 -9.02 8.81 28.61
CA ASP A 419 -8.63 10.22 28.64
C ASP A 419 -8.50 10.72 30.10
N GLU A 420 -9.39 10.24 31.00
CA GLU A 420 -9.38 10.56 32.43
C GLU A 420 -9.59 9.31 33.26
N GLY A 421 -9.09 9.30 34.49
CA GLY A 421 -9.20 8.18 35.42
C GLY A 421 -8.19 7.06 35.14
N ALA A 422 -8.42 5.91 35.77
CA ALA A 422 -7.55 4.74 35.65
C ALA A 422 -8.36 3.43 35.67
N ILE A 423 -7.80 2.40 35.03
CA ILE A 423 -8.33 1.05 35.00
C ILE A 423 -7.28 0.14 35.64
N TYR A 424 -7.71 -0.69 36.56
CA TYR A 424 -6.83 -1.65 37.25
C TYR A 424 -7.32 -3.07 36.96
N ILE A 425 -6.37 -3.96 36.77
CA ILE A 425 -6.59 -5.41 36.72
C ILE A 425 -5.75 -6.03 37.82
N ASP A 426 -6.40 -6.73 38.75
CA ASP A 426 -5.80 -7.29 39.99
C ASP A 426 -4.97 -6.24 40.77
N GLY A 427 -5.53 -5.05 40.93
CA GLY A 427 -4.91 -3.93 41.65
C GLY A 427 -3.76 -3.23 40.91
N LYS A 428 -3.37 -3.69 39.70
CA LYS A 428 -2.32 -3.10 38.89
C LYS A 428 -2.92 -2.30 37.73
N ASN A 429 -2.44 -1.05 37.53
CA ASN A 429 -2.91 -0.20 36.43
C ASN A 429 -2.63 -0.86 35.07
N VAL A 430 -3.63 -0.86 34.16
CA VAL A 430 -3.47 -1.43 32.80
C VAL A 430 -2.30 -0.84 32.02
N LYS A 431 -1.89 0.40 32.32
CA LYS A 431 -0.74 1.06 31.69
C LYS A 431 0.62 0.48 32.14
N GLU A 432 0.63 -0.24 33.27
CA GLU A 432 1.82 -0.87 33.84
C GLU A 432 1.99 -2.34 33.46
N TRP A 433 0.94 -2.94 32.91
CA TRP A 433 1.02 -4.30 32.37
C TRP A 433 1.84 -4.35 31.08
N ASP A 434 2.52 -5.48 30.87
CA ASP A 434 2.96 -5.85 29.52
C ASP A 434 1.73 -6.10 28.66
N VAL A 435 1.63 -5.37 27.54
CA VAL A 435 0.43 -5.40 26.69
C VAL A 435 0.19 -6.78 26.10
N ALA A 436 1.24 -7.54 25.78
CA ALA A 436 1.13 -8.88 25.23
C ALA A 436 0.62 -9.86 26.29
N GLN A 437 1.16 -9.79 27.52
CA GLN A 437 0.69 -10.62 28.64
C GLN A 437 -0.75 -10.32 29.02
N LEU A 438 -1.11 -9.03 29.12
CA LEU A 438 -2.49 -8.61 29.39
C LEU A 438 -3.45 -9.19 28.35
N ARG A 439 -3.15 -8.99 27.07
CA ARG A 439 -4.00 -9.48 25.97
C ARG A 439 -4.00 -11.00 25.86
N LYS A 440 -2.94 -11.69 26.25
CA LYS A 440 -2.89 -13.15 26.29
C LYS A 440 -3.88 -13.71 27.31
N ALA A 441 -4.10 -13.02 28.43
CA ALA A 441 -5.04 -13.42 29.48
C ALA A 441 -6.51 -13.06 29.18
N ILE A 442 -6.78 -12.33 28.09
CA ILE A 442 -8.14 -11.90 27.72
C ILE A 442 -8.59 -12.64 26.44
N GLY A 443 -9.71 -13.32 26.50
CA GLY A 443 -10.47 -13.82 25.35
C GLY A 443 -11.49 -12.78 24.93
N TYR A 444 -11.36 -12.22 23.73
CA TYR A 444 -12.23 -11.14 23.23
C TYR A 444 -12.98 -11.56 21.98
N VAL A 445 -14.30 -11.48 22.01
CA VAL A 445 -15.19 -11.72 20.87
C VAL A 445 -15.90 -10.40 20.54
N PRO A 446 -15.53 -9.73 19.45
CA PRO A 446 -16.13 -8.45 19.06
C PRO A 446 -17.53 -8.63 18.47
N GLN A 447 -18.32 -7.56 18.48
CA GLN A 447 -19.68 -7.50 17.90
C GLN A 447 -19.69 -7.89 16.42
N GLU A 448 -18.76 -7.32 15.62
CA GLU A 448 -18.56 -7.75 14.23
C GLU A 448 -17.54 -8.89 14.19
N THR A 449 -18.05 -10.09 13.98
CA THR A 449 -17.22 -11.29 13.90
C THR A 449 -16.44 -11.33 12.59
N PHE A 450 -15.12 -11.28 12.68
CA PHE A 450 -14.22 -11.43 11.55
C PHE A 450 -13.54 -12.80 11.54
N LEU A 451 -13.64 -13.50 10.39
CA LEU A 451 -12.89 -14.73 10.13
C LEU A 451 -11.95 -14.51 8.95
N PHE A 452 -10.73 -15.01 9.09
CA PHE A 452 -9.73 -15.00 8.03
C PHE A 452 -10.11 -15.98 6.92
N SER A 453 -9.71 -15.70 5.69
CA SER A 453 -9.90 -16.60 4.54
C SER A 453 -8.93 -17.80 4.60
N ASN A 454 -9.01 -18.54 5.70
CA ASN A 454 -8.22 -19.71 6.03
C ASN A 454 -9.16 -20.85 6.41
N THR A 455 -8.62 -22.00 6.85
CA THR A 455 -9.41 -23.12 7.36
C THR A 455 -10.11 -22.76 8.68
N ILE A 456 -11.16 -23.49 9.05
CA ILE A 456 -11.83 -23.35 10.35
C ILE A 456 -10.81 -23.62 11.48
N LYS A 457 -9.97 -24.63 11.32
CA LYS A 457 -8.87 -24.97 12.23
C LYS A 457 -7.97 -23.76 12.51
N GLU A 458 -7.44 -23.14 11.47
CA GLU A 458 -6.55 -21.98 11.59
C GLU A 458 -7.27 -20.77 12.18
N ASN A 459 -8.56 -20.60 11.89
CA ASN A 459 -9.37 -19.56 12.48
C ASN A 459 -9.54 -19.73 13.98
N ILE A 460 -9.75 -20.95 14.47
CA ILE A 460 -9.84 -21.23 15.92
C ILE A 460 -8.44 -21.10 16.55
N ALA A 461 -7.42 -21.71 15.96
CA ALA A 461 -6.04 -21.69 16.44
C ALA A 461 -5.40 -20.29 16.46
N PHE A 462 -5.96 -19.30 15.75
CA PHE A 462 -5.43 -17.93 15.70
C PHE A 462 -5.27 -17.27 17.09
N GLY A 463 -5.99 -17.75 18.10
CA GLY A 463 -5.88 -17.26 19.48
C GLY A 463 -4.56 -17.61 20.18
N VAL A 464 -3.80 -18.60 19.67
CA VAL A 464 -2.58 -19.15 20.27
C VAL A 464 -1.48 -19.33 19.22
N GLU A 465 -0.21 -19.44 19.64
CA GLU A 465 0.92 -19.64 18.72
C GLU A 465 0.92 -21.03 18.08
N SER A 466 0.51 -22.05 18.85
CA SER A 466 0.34 -23.44 18.39
C SER A 466 -0.76 -24.10 19.17
N ALA A 467 -1.50 -25.00 18.54
CA ALA A 467 -2.55 -25.79 19.19
C ALA A 467 -2.59 -27.21 18.63
N GLU A 468 -2.74 -28.20 19.52
CA GLU A 468 -3.03 -29.55 19.10
C GLU A 468 -4.50 -29.67 18.65
N MET A 469 -4.78 -30.64 17.76
CA MET A 469 -6.14 -30.85 17.25
C MET A 469 -7.16 -31.07 18.37
N LYS A 470 -6.78 -31.80 19.43
CA LYS A 470 -7.64 -32.02 20.61
C LYS A 470 -8.03 -30.72 21.33
N GLU A 471 -7.14 -29.73 21.38
CA GLU A 471 -7.44 -28.43 21.99
C GLU A 471 -8.39 -27.61 21.12
N ILE A 472 -8.22 -27.71 19.79
CA ILE A 472 -9.11 -27.07 18.82
C ILE A 472 -10.51 -27.68 18.88
N GLU A 473 -10.61 -29.02 18.94
CA GLU A 473 -11.87 -29.75 19.08
C GLU A 473 -12.57 -29.37 20.39
N LYS A 474 -11.84 -29.36 21.51
CA LYS A 474 -12.39 -28.96 22.81
C LYS A 474 -12.91 -27.52 22.82
N ALA A 475 -12.17 -26.60 22.18
CA ALA A 475 -12.62 -25.20 22.05
C ALA A 475 -13.86 -25.09 21.15
N ALA A 476 -13.96 -25.87 20.09
CA ALA A 476 -15.13 -25.93 19.22
C ALA A 476 -16.35 -26.54 19.93
N GLU A 477 -16.13 -27.55 20.74
CA GLU A 477 -17.17 -28.17 21.59
C GLU A 477 -17.70 -27.17 22.62
N SER A 478 -16.79 -26.49 23.34
CA SER A 478 -17.19 -25.47 24.34
C SER A 478 -17.98 -24.30 23.71
N ALA A 479 -17.74 -23.99 22.44
CA ALA A 479 -18.47 -22.98 21.67
C ALA A 479 -19.71 -23.56 20.94
N GLN A 480 -20.06 -24.82 21.13
CA GLN A 480 -21.20 -25.48 20.47
C GLN A 480 -21.18 -25.41 18.94
N VAL A 481 -19.97 -25.51 18.34
CA VAL A 481 -19.81 -25.45 16.87
C VAL A 481 -19.19 -26.73 16.29
N LEU A 482 -18.75 -27.67 17.17
CA LEU A 482 -18.07 -28.90 16.75
C LEU A 482 -18.93 -29.74 15.80
N GLU A 483 -20.19 -30.02 16.17
CA GLU A 483 -21.09 -30.83 15.33
C GLU A 483 -21.23 -30.23 13.94
N ASN A 484 -21.46 -28.92 13.82
CA ASN A 484 -21.56 -28.25 12.53
C ASN A 484 -20.25 -28.31 11.72
N ILE A 485 -19.09 -28.29 12.38
CA ILE A 485 -17.81 -28.43 11.70
C ILE A 485 -17.65 -29.85 11.13
N LEU A 486 -18.10 -30.88 11.88
CA LEU A 486 -18.01 -32.26 11.46
C LEU A 486 -18.95 -32.63 10.29
N GLU A 487 -20.03 -31.87 10.08
CA GLU A 487 -20.95 -31.97 8.94
C GLU A 487 -20.34 -31.49 7.62
N PHE A 488 -19.33 -30.60 7.66
CA PHE A 488 -18.65 -30.19 6.42
C PHE A 488 -17.83 -31.33 5.81
N GLU A 489 -17.81 -31.42 4.49
CA GLU A 489 -17.04 -32.44 3.76
C GLU A 489 -15.55 -32.48 4.19
N LYS A 490 -14.93 -31.31 4.38
CA LYS A 490 -13.52 -31.17 4.80
C LYS A 490 -13.36 -30.89 6.29
N LYS A 491 -14.43 -30.98 7.06
CA LYS A 491 -14.44 -30.74 8.52
C LYS A 491 -13.64 -29.48 8.87
N PHE A 492 -12.67 -29.60 9.76
CA PHE A 492 -11.81 -28.50 10.21
C PHE A 492 -10.92 -27.89 9.13
N GLU A 493 -10.64 -28.61 8.04
CA GLU A 493 -9.87 -28.13 6.89
C GLU A 493 -10.76 -27.36 5.87
N THR A 494 -12.02 -27.13 6.18
CA THR A 494 -12.94 -26.31 5.37
C THR A 494 -12.48 -24.87 5.36
N ILE A 495 -12.28 -24.30 4.16
CA ILE A 495 -11.90 -22.89 3.96
C ILE A 495 -13.14 -22.00 4.10
N VAL A 496 -13.05 -21.00 4.95
CA VAL A 496 -14.19 -20.11 5.28
C VAL A 496 -14.43 -18.97 4.28
N GLY A 497 -13.60 -18.80 3.28
CA GLY A 497 -13.74 -17.72 2.31
C GLY A 497 -13.58 -16.32 2.90
N GLU A 498 -13.75 -15.28 2.06
CA GLU A 498 -13.63 -13.89 2.54
C GLU A 498 -14.69 -13.57 3.60
N ARG A 499 -14.23 -13.07 4.75
CA ARG A 499 -15.07 -12.73 5.90
C ARG A 499 -16.02 -13.88 6.34
N GLY A 500 -15.64 -15.14 6.05
CA GLY A 500 -16.40 -16.31 6.46
C GLY A 500 -17.70 -16.52 5.67
N ILE A 501 -17.77 -16.13 4.41
CA ILE A 501 -19.01 -16.19 3.59
C ILE A 501 -19.64 -17.58 3.49
N THR A 502 -18.86 -18.64 3.71
CA THR A 502 -19.32 -20.04 3.66
C THR A 502 -20.05 -20.48 4.93
N LEU A 503 -19.94 -19.73 6.03
CA LEU A 503 -20.56 -20.04 7.32
C LEU A 503 -21.82 -19.18 7.54
N SER A 504 -22.81 -19.73 8.23
CA SER A 504 -23.94 -18.94 8.73
C SER A 504 -23.49 -17.93 9.79
N GLY A 505 -24.29 -16.88 10.04
CA GLY A 505 -23.99 -15.88 11.07
C GLY A 505 -23.69 -16.48 12.44
N GLY A 506 -24.53 -17.43 12.88
CA GLY A 506 -24.32 -18.12 14.14
C GLY A 506 -23.08 -19.02 14.16
N GLN A 507 -22.74 -19.71 13.05
CA GLN A 507 -21.51 -20.50 12.95
C GLN A 507 -20.26 -19.60 13.02
N LYS A 508 -20.28 -18.42 12.38
CA LYS A 508 -19.20 -17.43 12.49
C LYS A 508 -19.00 -16.98 13.94
N GLN A 509 -20.07 -16.61 14.63
CA GLN A 509 -20.01 -16.17 16.02
C GLN A 509 -19.45 -17.27 16.92
N ARG A 510 -19.94 -18.50 16.80
CA ARG A 510 -19.45 -19.65 17.59
C ARG A 510 -17.99 -19.99 17.28
N THR A 511 -17.55 -19.90 16.04
CA THR A 511 -16.14 -20.06 15.67
C THR A 511 -15.25 -18.99 16.32
N ALA A 512 -15.73 -17.74 16.42
CA ALA A 512 -15.00 -16.68 17.11
C ALA A 512 -14.98 -16.89 18.64
N ILE A 513 -16.05 -17.45 19.22
CA ILE A 513 -16.06 -17.84 20.64
C ILE A 513 -15.02 -18.96 20.87
N ALA A 514 -14.97 -19.99 20.01
CA ALA A 514 -13.95 -21.03 20.09
C ALA A 514 -12.52 -20.46 20.03
N ARG A 515 -12.26 -19.47 19.15
CA ARG A 515 -11.00 -18.72 19.06
C ARG A 515 -10.64 -17.99 20.35
N ALA A 516 -11.61 -17.44 21.06
CA ALA A 516 -11.38 -16.78 22.34
C ALA A 516 -11.09 -17.79 23.45
N LEU A 517 -11.81 -18.92 23.49
CA LEU A 517 -11.71 -19.95 24.53
C LEU A 517 -10.44 -20.79 24.44
N ILE A 518 -9.89 -21.05 23.24
CA ILE A 518 -8.65 -21.84 23.07
C ILE A 518 -7.46 -21.23 23.82
N LYS A 519 -7.48 -19.92 24.07
CA LYS A 519 -6.48 -19.20 24.87
C LYS A 519 -6.48 -19.59 26.34
N LYS A 520 -7.52 -20.26 26.84
CA LYS A 520 -7.77 -20.53 28.27
C LYS A 520 -7.64 -19.21 29.09
N PRO A 521 -8.35 -18.15 28.72
CA PRO A 521 -8.18 -16.81 29.29
C PRO A 521 -8.66 -16.72 30.73
N ALA A 522 -8.17 -15.75 31.51
CA ALA A 522 -8.67 -15.38 32.82
C ALA A 522 -9.90 -14.47 32.74
N ILE A 523 -9.98 -13.65 31.69
CA ILE A 523 -11.10 -12.74 31.43
C ILE A 523 -11.66 -13.05 30.04
N VAL A 524 -12.97 -13.23 29.94
CA VAL A 524 -13.70 -13.43 28.68
C VAL A 524 -14.62 -12.24 28.43
N ILE A 525 -14.52 -11.64 27.26
CA ILE A 525 -15.36 -10.52 26.84
C ILE A 525 -16.16 -10.96 25.61
N LEU A 526 -17.49 -10.92 25.73
CA LEU A 526 -18.44 -11.28 24.68
C LEU A 526 -19.27 -10.04 24.32
N ASP A 527 -18.90 -9.35 23.26
CA ASP A 527 -19.59 -8.14 22.81
C ASP A 527 -20.65 -8.49 21.75
N ASP A 528 -21.92 -8.57 22.19
CA ASP A 528 -23.11 -8.90 21.38
C ASP A 528 -22.93 -10.12 20.44
N SER A 529 -22.12 -11.07 20.92
CA SER A 529 -21.57 -12.18 20.12
C SER A 529 -22.53 -13.35 19.93
N LEU A 530 -23.77 -13.28 20.45
CA LEU A 530 -24.82 -14.30 20.33
C LEU A 530 -26.05 -13.78 19.57
N SER A 531 -26.02 -12.57 19.07
CA SER A 531 -27.17 -11.90 18.40
C SER A 531 -27.68 -12.60 17.13
N ALA A 532 -26.82 -13.34 16.42
CA ALA A 532 -27.15 -14.07 15.21
C ALA A 532 -27.47 -15.57 15.47
N VAL A 533 -27.54 -15.98 16.73
CA VAL A 533 -27.85 -17.36 17.15
C VAL A 533 -29.31 -17.42 17.55
N ASP A 534 -29.97 -18.54 17.29
CA ASP A 534 -31.34 -18.80 17.79
C ASP A 534 -31.34 -19.00 19.30
N THR A 535 -32.49 -18.73 19.95
CA THR A 535 -32.63 -18.69 21.40
C THR A 535 -32.29 -20.03 22.07
N LYS A 536 -32.63 -21.17 21.45
CA LYS A 536 -32.35 -22.49 22.00
C LYS A 536 -30.86 -22.80 22.00
N THR A 537 -30.17 -22.48 20.90
CA THR A 537 -28.73 -22.63 20.79
C THR A 537 -27.98 -21.61 21.66
N GLU A 538 -28.51 -20.39 21.81
CA GLU A 538 -28.00 -19.36 22.72
C GLU A 538 -28.01 -19.86 24.19
N ASP A 539 -29.12 -20.42 24.65
CA ASP A 539 -29.24 -20.98 26.02
C ASP A 539 -28.24 -22.13 26.25
N ALA A 540 -28.08 -23.04 25.28
CA ALA A 540 -27.10 -24.12 25.34
C ALA A 540 -25.65 -23.60 25.38
N ILE A 541 -25.30 -22.59 24.57
CA ILE A 541 -23.99 -21.94 24.60
C ILE A 541 -23.75 -21.30 25.98
N LEU A 542 -24.70 -20.54 26.49
CA LEU A 542 -24.58 -19.86 27.78
C LEU A 542 -24.44 -20.86 28.96
N GLU A 543 -25.14 -22.00 28.92
CA GLU A 543 -24.98 -23.05 29.90
C GLU A 543 -23.60 -23.70 29.86
N HIS A 544 -23.12 -24.05 28.66
CA HIS A 544 -21.77 -24.60 28.47
C HIS A 544 -20.66 -23.60 28.82
N LEU A 545 -20.82 -22.33 28.46
CA LEU A 545 -19.88 -21.28 28.85
C LEU A 545 -19.83 -21.12 30.35
N ARG A 546 -20.98 -21.14 31.04
CA ARG A 546 -21.06 -21.03 32.50
C ARG A 546 -20.30 -22.16 33.18
N ASN A 547 -20.46 -23.40 32.71
CA ASN A 547 -19.76 -24.56 33.25
C ASN A 547 -18.25 -24.54 32.94
N SER A 548 -17.86 -24.06 31.73
CA SER A 548 -16.46 -23.99 31.29
C SER A 548 -15.71 -22.78 31.84
N LEU A 549 -16.40 -21.74 32.28
CA LEU A 549 -15.86 -20.45 32.71
C LEU A 549 -16.19 -20.13 34.18
N SER A 550 -16.58 -21.12 34.99
CA SER A 550 -17.01 -20.92 36.37
C SER A 550 -15.95 -20.25 37.27
N ASP A 551 -14.69 -20.36 36.92
CA ASP A 551 -13.54 -19.75 37.61
C ASP A 551 -12.95 -18.55 36.85
N LYS A 552 -13.61 -18.04 35.80
CA LYS A 552 -13.15 -16.94 34.93
C LYS A 552 -14.08 -15.73 35.06
N THR A 553 -13.49 -14.55 34.97
CA THR A 553 -14.27 -13.32 34.89
C THR A 553 -14.89 -13.22 33.51
N THR A 554 -16.22 -13.22 33.44
CA THR A 554 -16.95 -13.15 32.16
C THR A 554 -17.68 -11.81 32.05
N ILE A 555 -17.49 -11.10 30.96
CA ILE A 555 -18.15 -9.83 30.66
C ILE A 555 -18.97 -10.00 29.39
N MET A 556 -20.29 -9.88 29.54
CA MET A 556 -21.23 -9.99 28.43
C MET A 556 -21.86 -8.65 28.11
N ILE A 557 -21.86 -8.31 26.84
CA ILE A 557 -22.68 -7.22 26.31
C ILE A 557 -23.79 -7.86 25.51
N SER A 558 -25.04 -7.55 25.81
CA SER A 558 -26.18 -8.00 25.01
C SER A 558 -27.31 -6.98 25.02
N HIS A 559 -28.06 -6.97 23.94
CA HIS A 559 -29.34 -6.27 23.85
C HIS A 559 -30.52 -7.16 24.27
N ARG A 560 -30.29 -8.47 24.44
CA ARG A 560 -31.30 -9.45 24.85
C ARG A 560 -31.21 -9.70 26.36
N ILE A 561 -32.32 -9.53 27.07
CA ILE A 561 -32.34 -9.77 28.51
C ILE A 561 -32.26 -11.29 28.84
N SER A 562 -32.76 -12.16 27.94
CA SER A 562 -32.55 -13.60 28.07
C SER A 562 -31.10 -14.00 28.30
N THR A 563 -30.17 -13.36 27.55
CA THR A 563 -28.72 -13.59 27.65
C THR A 563 -28.13 -13.19 29.00
N VAL A 564 -28.63 -12.09 29.58
CA VAL A 564 -27.99 -11.42 30.73
C VAL A 564 -28.70 -11.64 32.08
N LYS A 565 -29.93 -12.18 32.10
CA LYS A 565 -30.73 -12.36 33.31
C LYS A 565 -30.07 -13.20 34.43
N ASN A 566 -29.12 -14.06 34.02
CA ASN A 566 -28.40 -14.95 34.92
C ASN A 566 -27.00 -14.44 35.30
N ALA A 567 -26.66 -13.19 34.99
CA ALA A 567 -25.41 -12.57 35.40
C ALA A 567 -25.46 -12.24 36.92
N ASP A 568 -24.30 -12.36 37.59
CA ASP A 568 -24.17 -12.02 39.02
C ASP A 568 -24.43 -10.53 39.27
N THR A 569 -24.04 -9.70 38.31
CA THR A 569 -24.28 -8.25 38.33
C THR A 569 -24.58 -7.74 36.94
N ILE A 570 -25.62 -6.96 36.81
CA ILE A 570 -26.03 -6.28 35.59
C ILE A 570 -25.79 -4.77 35.75
N PHE A 571 -25.08 -4.17 34.81
CA PHE A 571 -24.85 -2.73 34.72
C PHE A 571 -25.67 -2.16 33.57
N TYR A 572 -26.60 -1.25 33.88
CA TYR A 572 -27.35 -0.53 32.86
C TYR A 572 -26.63 0.79 32.51
N ILE A 573 -26.22 0.89 31.25
CA ILE A 573 -25.48 2.07 30.75
C ILE A 573 -26.41 2.97 29.90
N GLU A 574 -26.38 4.25 30.21
CA GLU A 574 -27.05 5.29 29.42
C GLU A 574 -26.15 6.52 29.28
N ASN A 575 -26.01 7.04 28.04
CA ASN A 575 -25.21 8.24 27.73
C ASN A 575 -23.77 8.18 28.30
N GLY A 576 -23.16 7.01 28.25
CA GLY A 576 -21.77 6.80 28.70
C GLY A 576 -21.59 6.67 30.21
N SER A 577 -22.68 6.59 31.00
CA SER A 577 -22.64 6.45 32.47
C SER A 577 -23.45 5.24 32.95
N ILE A 578 -23.02 4.62 34.04
CA ILE A 578 -23.80 3.55 34.71
C ILE A 578 -24.90 4.23 35.52
N VAL A 579 -26.17 3.90 35.21
CA VAL A 579 -27.34 4.49 35.89
C VAL A 579 -28.03 3.53 36.85
N GLU A 580 -27.91 2.23 36.60
CA GLU A 580 -28.45 1.18 37.47
C GLU A 580 -27.46 0.01 37.56
N MET A 581 -27.38 -0.63 38.72
CA MET A 581 -26.56 -1.80 38.99
C MET A 581 -27.26 -2.70 40.01
N GLY A 582 -27.22 -4.01 39.79
CA GLY A 582 -27.79 -5.04 40.68
C GLY A 582 -27.99 -6.35 39.97
N THR A 583 -28.61 -7.31 40.64
CA THR A 583 -29.07 -8.57 40.03
C THR A 583 -30.30 -8.35 39.15
N HIS A 584 -30.66 -9.32 38.33
CA HIS A 584 -31.87 -9.25 37.51
C HIS A 584 -33.12 -8.94 38.37
N TYR A 585 -33.28 -9.65 39.49
CA TYR A 585 -34.44 -9.50 40.40
C TYR A 585 -34.47 -8.10 41.02
N ASP A 586 -33.34 -7.61 41.53
CA ASP A 586 -33.26 -6.28 42.16
C ASP A 586 -33.63 -5.19 41.16
N LEU A 587 -33.17 -5.32 39.91
CA LEU A 587 -33.38 -4.30 38.85
C LEU A 587 -34.82 -4.34 38.31
N VAL A 588 -35.46 -5.51 38.29
CA VAL A 588 -36.88 -5.60 37.90
C VAL A 588 -37.76 -4.99 38.98
N GLU A 589 -37.49 -5.26 40.28
CA GLU A 589 -38.25 -4.73 41.41
C GLU A 589 -38.14 -3.20 41.53
N LYS A 590 -36.99 -2.63 41.16
CA LYS A 590 -36.76 -1.15 41.16
C LYS A 590 -37.64 -0.37 40.17
N GLU A 591 -38.34 -1.03 39.24
CA GLU A 591 -39.17 -0.43 38.18
C GLU A 591 -38.44 0.66 37.37
N GLY A 592 -37.11 0.56 37.28
CA GLY A 592 -36.24 1.49 36.66
C GLY A 592 -36.15 1.36 35.11
N ARG A 593 -35.05 1.76 34.55
CA ARG A 593 -34.80 1.68 33.10
C ARG A 593 -34.60 0.26 32.60
N TYR A 594 -33.94 -0.58 33.40
CA TYR A 594 -33.77 -1.99 33.13
C TYR A 594 -35.12 -2.72 33.13
N SER A 595 -35.97 -2.50 34.14
CA SER A 595 -37.30 -3.09 34.22
C SER A 595 -38.17 -2.72 33.01
N ARG A 596 -38.16 -1.46 32.61
CA ARG A 596 -38.86 -1.00 31.39
C ARG A 596 -38.36 -1.69 30.11
N MET A 597 -37.07 -1.89 29.99
CA MET A 597 -36.47 -2.63 28.87
C MET A 597 -36.91 -4.10 28.89
N TYR A 598 -36.95 -4.72 30.05
CA TYR A 598 -37.40 -6.10 30.24
C TYR A 598 -38.85 -6.30 29.85
N HIS A 599 -39.76 -5.48 30.38
CA HIS A 599 -41.19 -5.57 30.04
C HIS A 599 -41.46 -5.31 28.57
N LYS A 600 -40.72 -4.39 27.97
CA LYS A 600 -40.82 -4.15 26.52
C LYS A 600 -40.43 -5.38 25.71
N GLN A 601 -39.34 -6.08 26.06
CA GLN A 601 -38.92 -7.30 25.36
C GLN A 601 -39.87 -8.47 25.59
N LEU A 602 -40.47 -8.60 26.76
CA LEU A 602 -41.51 -9.59 27.02
C LEU A 602 -42.74 -9.39 26.13
N LEU A 603 -43.22 -8.14 26.03
CA LEU A 603 -44.35 -7.80 25.16
C LEU A 603 -44.02 -8.05 23.68
N GLU A 604 -42.81 -7.75 23.22
CA GLU A 604 -42.36 -8.04 21.86
C GLU A 604 -42.30 -9.56 21.58
N GLN A 605 -41.93 -10.38 22.56
CA GLN A 605 -41.93 -11.85 22.47
C GLN A 605 -43.35 -12.42 22.42
N GLU A 606 -44.25 -11.93 23.26
CA GLU A 606 -45.65 -12.34 23.26
C GLU A 606 -46.36 -12.00 21.93
N LEU A 607 -46.11 -10.80 21.42
CA LEU A 607 -46.66 -10.38 20.13
C LEU A 607 -46.11 -11.20 18.93
N ALA A 608 -44.87 -11.70 19.02
CA ALA A 608 -44.27 -12.54 18.00
C ALA A 608 -44.78 -14.00 18.01
N GLN A 609 -45.46 -14.43 19.08
CA GLN A 609 -46.07 -15.75 19.22
C GLN A 609 -47.54 -15.80 18.78
N ILE A 610 -48.15 -14.63 18.58
CA ILE A 610 -49.49 -14.44 18.02
C ILE A 610 -49.41 -14.30 16.50
#